data_ea8149cacfad41394c0d9de9da4dd8e8
#
_entry.id   ea8149cacfad41394c0d9de9da4dd8e8
#
_cell.length_a   1.000
_cell.length_b   1.000
_cell.length_c   1.000
_cell.angle_alpha   90.00
_cell.angle_beta   90.00
_cell.angle_gamma   90.00
#
_symmetry.space_group_name_H-M   'P 1'
#
loop_
_entity.id
_entity.type
_entity.pdbx_description
1 polymer ?
#
loop_
_entity_poly.entity_id
_entity_poly.type
_entity_poly.pdbx_seq_one_letter_code
_entity_poly.pdbx_strand_id
1 'polypeptide(L)'
;MRQTAIFDRLRVLWALLLPLIALPLQARIKLPHILSDGMVIQQLADFAFWGWAKPNTQITVVPSWKPDKLVVKSDSKGRWRIIVRAPGGSFKPHSITFSDGQPITINNILAGEVWVCAGQSNMEMPVRGFNECPVEGYQEAVWASANMRGVRYVKIPAQMSSVPLEDTPCQWVDMNPKTVSDCSAVGFFFAQRLAQVLQMPVGLVLANKGGTMVESWLNADNLRKHTDEPTDSTLIARKYPTEWLRPLLWGNGTFHPIVNYGVRGVLYYQGCANVDHNPTTYGERLKLLAQQWHKHFSTNMPMLLVEIAPHRYEGEMGTSAAFIREQQYKASLEIPNCAMVSTNDLVYPYEVKQIHPCQKRPIGERLALTALARYYGYEGVMYKHPTFERMEIKGDTCVIHLKDTYTGIVPQANYEGFEMAGADRIFYPAHATYVRHNKFRLTSKAVAKPVAVRYCYRNFLLGNVKNQAALPLIPFRTDNW
;
A
#
# COMPACT_ATOMS: atom_id res chain seq x y z
N MET A 1 -36.92 -27.02 -92.36
CA MET A 1 -36.38 -28.35 -91.89
C MET A 1 -36.05 -28.22 -90.41
N ARG A 2 -36.65 -29.17 -89.58
CA ARG A 2 -36.35 -29.50 -88.19
C ARG A 2 -36.46 -28.39 -87.14
N GLN A 3 -37.56 -28.24 -86.40
CA GLN A 3 -38.02 -28.92 -85.19
C GLN A 3 -36.90 -29.25 -84.17
N THR A 4 -36.93 -28.59 -83.03
CA THR A 4 -36.66 -29.31 -81.76
C THR A 4 -37.33 -28.51 -80.57
N ALA A 5 -37.98 -29.32 -79.79
CA ALA A 5 -38.91 -29.00 -78.72
C ALA A 5 -38.27 -28.36 -77.50
N ILE A 6 -39.06 -27.48 -76.92
CA ILE A 6 -38.84 -26.89 -75.59
C ILE A 6 -39.33 -27.87 -74.53
N PHE A 7 -38.43 -28.30 -73.66
CA PHE A 7 -38.82 -28.99 -72.43
C PHE A 7 -38.76 -27.99 -71.25
N ASP A 8 -39.92 -27.67 -70.75
CA ASP A 8 -40.13 -27.04 -69.46
C ASP A 8 -39.62 -27.97 -68.34
N ARG A 9 -38.69 -27.44 -67.56
CA ARG A 9 -38.36 -28.01 -66.25
C ARG A 9 -38.67 -27.00 -65.16
N LEU A 10 -39.84 -27.18 -64.52
CA LEU A 10 -40.13 -26.62 -63.23
C LEU A 10 -39.09 -27.15 -62.23
N ARG A 11 -38.19 -26.30 -61.77
CA ARG A 11 -37.39 -26.52 -60.60
C ARG A 11 -38.14 -25.98 -59.40
N VAL A 12 -38.76 -26.88 -58.65
CA VAL A 12 -39.27 -26.64 -57.30
C VAL A 12 -38.05 -26.40 -56.41
N LEU A 13 -37.79 -25.14 -56.05
CA LEU A 13 -36.84 -24.79 -54.99
C LEU A 13 -37.51 -25.14 -53.64
N TRP A 14 -37.11 -26.26 -53.05
CA TRP A 14 -37.30 -26.52 -51.63
C TRP A 14 -36.34 -25.60 -50.87
N ALA A 15 -36.86 -24.45 -50.39
CA ALA A 15 -36.17 -23.66 -49.37
C ALA A 15 -36.21 -24.41 -48.05
N LEU A 16 -35.13 -25.13 -47.72
CA LEU A 16 -34.87 -25.64 -46.39
C LEU A 16 -34.76 -24.42 -45.45
N LEU A 17 -35.88 -24.06 -44.82
CA LEU A 17 -35.89 -23.25 -43.60
C LEU A 17 -35.25 -24.09 -42.50
N LEU A 18 -33.91 -24.00 -42.36
CA LEU A 18 -33.25 -24.34 -41.13
C LEU A 18 -33.72 -23.32 -40.07
N PRO A 19 -34.42 -23.75 -39.01
CA PRO A 19 -34.63 -22.88 -37.87
C PRO A 19 -33.25 -22.54 -37.34
N LEU A 20 -32.81 -21.29 -37.48
CA LEU A 20 -31.73 -20.73 -36.66
C LEU A 20 -32.25 -20.88 -35.22
N ILE A 21 -31.89 -21.97 -34.57
CA ILE A 21 -31.96 -22.08 -33.13
C ILE A 21 -30.94 -21.04 -32.64
N ALA A 22 -31.38 -19.80 -32.45
CA ALA A 22 -30.68 -18.81 -31.66
C ALA A 22 -30.61 -19.44 -30.26
N LEU A 23 -29.55 -20.22 -30.01
CA LEU A 23 -29.19 -20.58 -28.66
C LEU A 23 -29.10 -19.27 -27.91
N PRO A 24 -29.93 -19.03 -26.91
CA PRO A 24 -29.80 -17.83 -26.11
C PRO A 24 -28.36 -17.83 -25.59
N LEU A 25 -27.59 -16.84 -25.98
CA LEU A 25 -26.29 -16.57 -25.37
C LEU A 25 -26.60 -16.30 -23.89
N GLN A 26 -26.64 -17.37 -23.10
CA GLN A 26 -26.93 -17.24 -21.68
C GLN A 26 -25.74 -16.49 -21.09
N ALA A 27 -25.99 -15.23 -20.71
CA ALA A 27 -25.00 -14.46 -19.99
C ALA A 27 -24.64 -15.24 -18.73
N ARG A 28 -23.48 -15.90 -18.74
CA ARG A 28 -22.93 -16.64 -17.61
C ARG A 28 -22.58 -15.69 -16.48
N ILE A 29 -22.55 -16.19 -15.26
CA ILE A 29 -21.97 -15.47 -14.14
C ILE A 29 -20.54 -15.04 -14.53
N LYS A 30 -20.25 -13.76 -14.38
CA LYS A 30 -18.91 -13.20 -14.51
C LYS A 30 -18.43 -12.75 -13.13
N LEU A 31 -17.24 -13.18 -12.74
CA LEU A 31 -16.55 -12.75 -11.53
C LEU A 31 -15.49 -11.71 -11.90
N PRO A 32 -15.19 -10.74 -11.02
CA PRO A 32 -14.00 -9.90 -11.21
C PRO A 32 -12.73 -10.73 -11.10
N HIS A 33 -11.69 -10.37 -11.83
CA HIS A 33 -10.47 -11.17 -11.95
C HIS A 33 -9.75 -11.40 -10.61
N ILE A 34 -9.89 -10.49 -9.64
CA ILE A 34 -9.31 -10.67 -8.31
C ILE A 34 -9.96 -11.86 -7.55
N LEU A 35 -11.22 -12.22 -7.88
CA LEU A 35 -11.90 -13.39 -7.37
C LEU A 35 -11.61 -14.59 -8.30
N SER A 36 -10.46 -15.21 -8.15
CA SER A 36 -9.99 -16.28 -9.02
C SER A 36 -9.25 -17.37 -8.25
N ASP A 37 -8.92 -18.44 -8.94
CA ASP A 37 -8.15 -19.55 -8.37
C ASP A 37 -6.86 -19.06 -7.69
N GLY A 38 -6.55 -19.67 -6.57
CA GLY A 38 -5.37 -19.30 -5.79
C GLY A 38 -5.52 -18.07 -4.91
N MET A 39 -6.69 -17.43 -4.85
CA MET A 39 -6.89 -16.25 -3.99
C MET A 39 -6.70 -16.56 -2.50
N VAL A 40 -6.32 -15.52 -1.73
CA VAL A 40 -6.31 -15.57 -0.27
C VAL A 40 -7.43 -14.68 0.25
N ILE A 41 -8.35 -15.23 1.05
CA ILE A 41 -9.42 -14.46 1.69
C ILE A 41 -9.06 -14.11 3.13
N GLN A 42 -9.46 -12.92 3.59
CA GLN A 42 -9.24 -12.52 4.99
C GLN A 42 -9.98 -13.47 5.93
N GLN A 43 -9.21 -14.14 6.80
CA GLN A 43 -9.75 -15.09 7.77
C GLN A 43 -10.73 -14.44 8.75
N LEU A 44 -11.67 -15.25 9.27
CA LEU A 44 -12.62 -14.85 10.33
C LEU A 44 -13.31 -13.50 10.07
N ALA A 45 -13.45 -13.12 8.80
CA ALA A 45 -14.09 -11.89 8.35
C ALA A 45 -15.34 -12.19 7.52
N ASP A 46 -16.22 -11.22 7.44
CA ASP A 46 -17.35 -11.23 6.53
C ASP A 46 -16.84 -10.82 5.14
N PHE A 47 -16.51 -11.85 4.33
CA PHE A 47 -15.89 -11.65 3.02
C PHE A 47 -16.97 -11.48 1.94
N ALA A 48 -16.82 -10.44 1.12
CA ALA A 48 -17.73 -10.19 0.01
C ALA A 48 -17.29 -10.97 -1.24
N PHE A 49 -18.24 -11.69 -1.85
CA PHE A 49 -18.14 -12.15 -3.22
C PHE A 49 -19.14 -11.34 -4.07
N TRP A 50 -18.73 -10.95 -5.27
CA TRP A 50 -19.54 -10.10 -6.17
C TRP A 50 -19.25 -10.42 -7.63
N GLY A 51 -20.11 -9.94 -8.49
CA GLY A 51 -19.95 -10.10 -9.93
C GLY A 51 -21.19 -9.68 -10.71
N TRP A 52 -21.27 -10.22 -11.90
CA TRP A 52 -22.35 -9.91 -12.84
C TRP A 52 -23.03 -11.20 -13.31
N ALA A 53 -24.32 -11.11 -13.60
CA ALA A 53 -25.16 -12.17 -14.16
C ALA A 53 -26.27 -11.53 -14.99
N LYS A 54 -27.18 -12.31 -15.53
CA LYS A 54 -28.42 -11.76 -16.11
C LYS A 54 -29.18 -10.98 -15.03
N PRO A 55 -29.85 -9.86 -15.38
CA PRO A 55 -30.71 -9.15 -14.46
C PRO A 55 -31.76 -10.06 -13.79
N ASN A 56 -32.01 -9.79 -12.52
CA ASN A 56 -33.02 -10.49 -11.71
C ASN A 56 -32.87 -12.03 -11.64
N THR A 57 -31.66 -12.54 -11.85
CA THR A 57 -31.34 -13.98 -11.81
C THR A 57 -30.93 -14.40 -10.39
N GLN A 58 -31.44 -15.54 -9.97
CA GLN A 58 -31.05 -16.18 -8.73
C GLN A 58 -29.71 -16.91 -8.91
N ILE A 59 -28.79 -16.69 -7.99
CA ILE A 59 -27.47 -17.29 -7.97
C ILE A 59 -27.33 -18.11 -6.70
N THR A 60 -27.03 -19.38 -6.84
CA THR A 60 -26.70 -20.27 -5.73
C THR A 60 -25.20 -20.20 -5.46
N VAL A 61 -24.82 -20.11 -4.19
CA VAL A 61 -23.42 -20.01 -3.75
C VAL A 61 -23.13 -21.14 -2.75
N VAL A 62 -22.11 -21.94 -3.03
CA VAL A 62 -21.75 -23.12 -2.22
C VAL A 62 -20.26 -23.05 -1.86
N PRO A 63 -19.91 -22.53 -0.68
CA PRO A 63 -18.54 -22.58 -0.19
C PRO A 63 -18.21 -23.96 0.40
N SER A 64 -17.02 -24.49 0.14
CA SER A 64 -16.60 -25.82 0.63
C SER A 64 -16.37 -25.88 2.15
N TRP A 65 -16.28 -24.73 2.81
CA TRP A 65 -16.05 -24.62 4.27
C TRP A 65 -17.34 -24.43 5.08
N LYS A 66 -18.49 -24.44 4.42
CA LYS A 66 -19.79 -24.29 5.06
C LYS A 66 -20.81 -25.24 4.38
N PRO A 67 -21.61 -25.97 5.16
CA PRO A 67 -22.54 -26.93 4.56
C PRO A 67 -23.74 -26.30 3.84
N ASP A 68 -24.09 -25.05 4.24
CA ASP A 68 -25.29 -24.38 3.75
C ASP A 68 -25.10 -23.80 2.35
N LYS A 69 -26.09 -24.03 1.48
CA LYS A 69 -26.23 -23.28 0.25
C LYS A 69 -26.76 -21.88 0.56
N LEU A 70 -26.07 -20.88 0.02
CA LEU A 70 -26.48 -19.50 0.09
C LEU A 70 -27.12 -19.10 -1.23
N VAL A 71 -27.99 -18.09 -1.20
CA VAL A 71 -28.68 -17.60 -2.39
C VAL A 71 -28.62 -16.09 -2.43
N VAL A 72 -28.34 -15.54 -3.60
CA VAL A 72 -28.40 -14.11 -3.87
C VAL A 72 -29.10 -13.88 -5.21
N LYS A 73 -29.73 -12.71 -5.40
CA LYS A 73 -30.34 -12.32 -6.66
C LYS A 73 -29.61 -11.12 -7.24
N SER A 74 -29.29 -11.15 -8.53
CA SER A 74 -28.77 -9.99 -9.24
C SER A 74 -29.81 -8.88 -9.35
N ASP A 75 -29.36 -7.63 -9.34
CA ASP A 75 -30.20 -6.45 -9.50
C ASP A 75 -30.66 -6.27 -10.97
N SER A 76 -31.39 -5.17 -11.26
CA SER A 76 -31.86 -4.82 -12.61
C SER A 76 -30.73 -4.50 -13.58
N LYS A 77 -29.50 -4.27 -13.10
CA LYS A 77 -28.29 -4.06 -13.91
C LYS A 77 -27.41 -5.31 -14.01
N GLY A 78 -27.89 -6.44 -13.44
CA GLY A 78 -27.18 -7.70 -13.43
C GLY A 78 -26.07 -7.79 -12.38
N ARG A 79 -25.93 -6.85 -11.46
CA ARG A 79 -24.92 -6.89 -10.38
C ARG A 79 -25.43 -7.72 -9.21
N TRP A 80 -24.55 -8.46 -8.59
CA TRP A 80 -24.86 -9.19 -7.35
C TRP A 80 -23.69 -9.11 -6.37
N ARG A 81 -24.00 -9.20 -5.10
CA ARG A 81 -23.03 -9.23 -3.99
C ARG A 81 -23.57 -10.06 -2.85
N ILE A 82 -22.74 -10.96 -2.32
CA ILE A 82 -23.07 -11.79 -1.17
C ILE A 82 -21.93 -11.77 -0.17
N ILE A 83 -22.28 -11.81 1.10
CA ILE A 83 -21.31 -11.91 2.20
C ILE A 83 -21.27 -13.36 2.66
N VAL A 84 -20.06 -13.90 2.75
CA VAL A 84 -19.80 -15.24 3.27
C VAL A 84 -18.76 -15.16 4.37
N ARG A 85 -19.10 -15.67 5.56
CA ARG A 85 -18.14 -15.74 6.66
C ARG A 85 -16.97 -16.63 6.29
N ALA A 86 -15.75 -16.08 6.27
CA ALA A 86 -14.53 -16.80 5.96
C ALA A 86 -14.13 -17.73 7.13
N PRO A 87 -13.51 -18.89 6.87
CA PRO A 87 -13.00 -19.77 7.91
C PRO A 87 -11.76 -19.19 8.57
N GLY A 88 -11.31 -19.81 9.66
CA GLY A 88 -10.03 -19.50 10.30
C GLY A 88 -8.85 -19.81 9.39
N GLY A 89 -7.75 -19.08 9.59
CA GLY A 89 -6.53 -19.20 8.80
C GLY A 89 -5.95 -20.62 8.83
N SER A 90 -5.74 -21.21 7.65
CA SER A 90 -5.14 -22.54 7.52
C SER A 90 -4.57 -22.77 6.12
N PHE A 91 -3.65 -23.74 6.03
CA PHE A 91 -3.07 -24.16 4.74
C PHE A 91 -3.96 -25.19 4.00
N LYS A 92 -5.17 -25.48 4.51
CA LYS A 92 -6.15 -26.34 3.83
C LYS A 92 -6.78 -25.52 2.69
N PRO A 93 -6.70 -25.99 1.44
CA PRO A 93 -7.34 -25.29 0.33
C PRO A 93 -8.86 -25.47 0.39
N HIS A 94 -9.56 -24.42 0.02
CA HIS A 94 -11.00 -24.34 -0.10
C HIS A 94 -11.43 -24.06 -1.55
N SER A 95 -12.71 -24.22 -1.83
CA SER A 95 -13.34 -23.81 -3.09
C SER A 95 -14.69 -23.16 -2.81
N ILE A 96 -15.18 -22.39 -3.80
CA ILE A 96 -16.53 -21.83 -3.77
C ILE A 96 -17.13 -21.89 -5.16
N THR A 97 -18.36 -22.39 -5.25
CA THR A 97 -19.09 -22.54 -6.51
C THR A 97 -20.26 -21.57 -6.55
N PHE A 98 -20.40 -20.87 -7.67
CA PHE A 98 -21.53 -19.99 -8.00
C PHE A 98 -22.29 -20.60 -9.17
N SER A 99 -23.63 -20.59 -9.14
CA SER A 99 -24.42 -21.16 -10.21
C SER A 99 -25.74 -20.40 -10.42
N ASP A 100 -26.00 -20.06 -11.66
CA ASP A 100 -27.29 -19.59 -12.19
C ASP A 100 -27.98 -20.65 -13.08
N GLY A 101 -27.57 -21.91 -12.89
CA GLY A 101 -27.86 -23.06 -13.76
C GLY A 101 -26.60 -23.58 -14.47
N GLN A 102 -25.56 -22.74 -14.59
CA GLN A 102 -24.23 -23.10 -15.09
C GLN A 102 -23.20 -22.80 -13.98
N PRO A 103 -22.51 -23.80 -13.42
CA PRO A 103 -21.59 -23.60 -12.32
C PRO A 103 -20.27 -22.96 -12.80
N ILE A 104 -19.74 -22.02 -11.99
CA ILE A 104 -18.36 -21.55 -12.02
C ILE A 104 -17.77 -21.74 -10.64
N THR A 105 -16.57 -22.31 -10.54
CA THR A 105 -15.92 -22.63 -9.26
C THR A 105 -14.56 -21.94 -9.18
N ILE A 106 -14.32 -21.28 -8.06
CA ILE A 106 -12.98 -20.80 -7.68
C ILE A 106 -12.36 -21.88 -6.80
N ASN A 107 -11.17 -22.32 -7.16
CA ASN A 107 -10.44 -23.39 -6.47
C ASN A 107 -9.21 -22.85 -5.74
N ASN A 108 -8.63 -23.69 -4.88
CA ASN A 108 -7.37 -23.42 -4.20
C ASN A 108 -7.38 -22.10 -3.39
N ILE A 109 -8.52 -21.77 -2.79
CA ILE A 109 -8.66 -20.60 -1.90
C ILE A 109 -7.98 -20.92 -0.57
N LEU A 110 -7.14 -20.00 -0.06
CA LEU A 110 -6.62 -20.08 1.30
C LEU A 110 -7.27 -19.00 2.17
N ALA A 111 -7.57 -19.34 3.42
CA ALA A 111 -7.95 -18.37 4.43
C ALA A 111 -6.69 -17.95 5.21
N GLY A 112 -6.46 -16.65 5.36
CA GLY A 112 -5.27 -16.11 6.01
C GLY A 112 -5.35 -14.60 6.19
N GLU A 113 -4.22 -13.93 6.28
CA GLU A 113 -4.14 -12.49 6.45
C GLU A 113 -3.92 -11.80 5.09
N VAL A 114 -4.77 -10.83 4.76
CA VAL A 114 -4.69 -10.11 3.48
C VAL A 114 -4.31 -8.66 3.70
N TRP A 115 -3.24 -8.23 3.05
CA TRP A 115 -2.75 -6.85 3.14
C TRP A 115 -2.61 -6.21 1.76
N VAL A 116 -3.04 -4.97 1.65
CA VAL A 116 -2.83 -4.16 0.44
C VAL A 116 -1.48 -3.46 0.55
N CYS A 117 -0.68 -3.52 -0.50
CA CYS A 117 0.52 -2.70 -0.68
C CYS A 117 0.18 -1.59 -1.66
N ALA A 118 0.05 -0.36 -1.18
CA ALA A 118 -0.34 0.80 -1.99
C ALA A 118 0.67 1.94 -1.88
N GLY A 119 0.71 2.82 -2.88
CA GLY A 119 1.58 3.98 -2.90
C GLY A 119 2.33 4.14 -4.20
N GLN A 120 3.56 4.67 -4.12
CA GLN A 120 4.36 4.99 -5.30
C GLN A 120 5.56 4.04 -5.48
N SER A 121 6.55 4.45 -6.27
CA SER A 121 7.67 3.60 -6.72
C SER A 121 8.41 2.86 -5.61
N ASN A 122 8.58 3.42 -4.43
CA ASN A 122 9.21 2.74 -3.31
C ASN A 122 8.38 1.57 -2.73
N MET A 123 7.04 1.58 -2.90
CA MET A 123 6.19 0.41 -2.64
C MET A 123 6.14 -0.51 -3.87
N GLU A 124 6.13 0.06 -5.08
CA GLU A 124 6.10 -0.70 -6.33
C GLU A 124 7.40 -1.49 -6.57
N MET A 125 8.55 -0.98 -6.11
CA MET A 125 9.87 -1.54 -6.33
C MET A 125 9.89 -3.05 -6.06
N PRO A 126 10.11 -3.87 -7.11
CA PRO A 126 10.06 -5.31 -6.98
C PRO A 126 11.33 -5.84 -6.27
N VAL A 127 11.27 -7.07 -5.78
CA VAL A 127 12.42 -7.72 -5.09
C VAL A 127 13.67 -7.72 -5.97
N ARG A 128 13.54 -7.84 -7.31
CA ARG A 128 14.69 -7.72 -8.23
C ARG A 128 15.27 -6.29 -8.33
N GLY A 129 14.59 -5.30 -7.76
CA GLY A 129 14.95 -3.89 -7.94
C GLY A 129 14.43 -3.29 -9.25
N PHE A 130 14.71 -2.00 -9.43
CA PHE A 130 14.60 -1.30 -10.71
C PHE A 130 15.95 -1.27 -11.41
N ASN A 131 15.98 -0.78 -12.65
CA ASN A 131 17.25 -0.56 -13.36
C ASN A 131 18.14 0.39 -12.53
N GLU A 132 19.41 0.01 -12.33
CA GLU A 132 20.39 0.75 -11.50
C GLU A 132 19.97 0.99 -10.02
N CYS A 133 18.91 0.34 -9.57
CA CYS A 133 18.41 0.42 -8.19
C CYS A 133 18.20 -1.00 -7.64
N PRO A 134 19.24 -1.69 -7.18
CA PRO A 134 19.14 -3.03 -6.63
C PRO A 134 18.39 -3.04 -5.28
N VAL A 135 17.79 -4.16 -4.92
CA VAL A 135 17.34 -4.44 -3.56
C VAL A 135 18.41 -5.26 -2.85
N GLU A 136 18.85 -4.78 -1.68
CA GLU A 136 19.81 -5.50 -0.84
C GLU A 136 19.19 -6.81 -0.34
N GLY A 137 19.97 -7.90 -0.43
CA GLY A 137 19.51 -9.23 -0.03
C GLY A 137 18.58 -9.89 -1.06
N TYR A 138 18.71 -9.59 -2.35
CA TYR A 138 17.91 -10.20 -3.42
C TYR A 138 18.05 -11.73 -3.43
N GLN A 139 19.27 -12.26 -3.39
CA GLN A 139 19.49 -13.72 -3.43
C GLN A 139 18.89 -14.42 -2.23
N GLU A 140 19.05 -13.83 -1.04
CA GLU A 140 18.45 -14.34 0.20
C GLU A 140 16.92 -14.33 0.12
N ALA A 141 16.32 -13.34 -0.53
CA ALA A 141 14.88 -13.29 -0.76
C ALA A 141 14.43 -14.42 -1.70
N VAL A 142 15.20 -14.71 -2.76
CA VAL A 142 14.93 -15.83 -3.67
C VAL A 142 14.98 -17.15 -2.92
N TRP A 143 16.03 -17.40 -2.16
CA TRP A 143 16.16 -18.65 -1.38
C TRP A 143 15.06 -18.78 -0.31
N ALA A 144 14.77 -17.70 0.40
CA ALA A 144 13.73 -17.70 1.44
C ALA A 144 12.35 -17.99 0.85
N SER A 145 12.07 -17.54 -0.37
CA SER A 145 10.77 -17.74 -1.03
C SER A 145 10.45 -19.22 -1.32
N ALA A 146 11.46 -20.09 -1.40
CA ALA A 146 11.27 -21.53 -1.57
C ALA A 146 10.49 -22.17 -0.39
N ASN A 147 10.55 -21.56 0.79
CA ASN A 147 9.92 -22.06 2.01
C ASN A 147 8.70 -21.23 2.46
N MET A 148 8.19 -20.34 1.61
CA MET A 148 7.06 -19.47 1.95
C MET A 148 5.70 -20.09 1.57
N ARG A 149 5.40 -21.25 2.17
CA ARG A 149 4.12 -21.94 1.92
C ARG A 149 2.93 -21.04 2.24
N GLY A 150 1.98 -20.95 1.29
CA GLY A 150 0.73 -20.20 1.46
C GLY A 150 0.87 -18.68 1.42
N VAL A 151 2.06 -18.16 1.14
CA VAL A 151 2.22 -16.73 0.83
C VAL A 151 1.95 -16.54 -0.65
N ARG A 152 1.03 -15.63 -0.98
CA ARG A 152 0.61 -15.31 -2.34
C ARG A 152 0.50 -13.83 -2.57
N TYR A 153 0.58 -13.41 -3.81
CA TYR A 153 0.30 -12.03 -4.17
C TYR A 153 -0.51 -11.95 -5.46
N VAL A 154 -1.24 -10.85 -5.60
CA VAL A 154 -1.86 -10.43 -6.86
C VAL A 154 -1.37 -9.03 -7.20
N LYS A 155 -0.88 -8.84 -8.42
CA LYS A 155 -0.46 -7.53 -8.92
C LYS A 155 -1.60 -6.92 -9.73
N ILE A 156 -2.11 -5.80 -9.25
CA ILE A 156 -3.11 -5.02 -9.97
C ILE A 156 -2.40 -4.17 -11.02
N PRO A 157 -2.74 -4.28 -12.31
CA PRO A 157 -2.14 -3.46 -13.36
C PRO A 157 -2.29 -1.97 -13.05
N ALA A 158 -1.17 -1.24 -13.13
CA ALA A 158 -1.20 0.21 -13.00
C ALA A 158 -1.80 0.82 -14.28
N GLN A 159 -3.00 1.39 -14.16
CA GLN A 159 -3.73 2.00 -15.27
C GLN A 159 -4.51 3.23 -14.82
N MET A 160 -4.65 4.19 -15.72
CA MET A 160 -5.47 5.37 -15.50
C MET A 160 -6.90 5.12 -15.99
N SER A 161 -7.89 5.69 -15.28
CA SER A 161 -9.28 5.73 -15.74
C SER A 161 -9.96 7.02 -15.29
N SER A 162 -10.76 7.62 -16.18
CA SER A 162 -11.61 8.77 -15.85
C SER A 162 -12.80 8.39 -14.96
N VAL A 163 -13.16 7.10 -14.92
CA VAL A 163 -14.23 6.55 -14.09
C VAL A 163 -13.69 5.42 -13.21
N PRO A 164 -14.27 5.19 -12.03
CA PRO A 164 -13.91 4.05 -11.19
C PRO A 164 -14.11 2.73 -11.91
N LEU A 165 -13.06 1.93 -12.08
CA LEU A 165 -13.15 0.61 -12.68
C LEU A 165 -13.64 -0.41 -11.66
N GLU A 166 -14.54 -1.29 -12.05
CA GLU A 166 -15.09 -2.35 -11.19
C GLU A 166 -14.30 -3.66 -11.28
N ASP A 167 -13.42 -3.78 -12.29
CA ASP A 167 -12.62 -4.98 -12.57
C ASP A 167 -11.37 -4.62 -13.37
N THR A 168 -10.34 -5.45 -13.27
CA THR A 168 -9.10 -5.36 -14.07
C THR A 168 -8.46 -6.73 -14.19
N PRO A 169 -7.89 -7.11 -15.34
CA PRO A 169 -7.20 -8.39 -15.49
C PRO A 169 -6.05 -8.53 -14.48
N CYS A 170 -6.15 -9.52 -13.62
CA CYS A 170 -5.11 -9.85 -12.64
C CYS A 170 -5.19 -11.32 -12.26
N GLN A 171 -4.13 -11.86 -11.68
CA GLN A 171 -4.06 -13.27 -11.27
C GLN A 171 -3.26 -13.40 -9.98
N TRP A 172 -3.72 -14.26 -9.08
CA TRP A 172 -3.00 -14.65 -7.88
C TRP A 172 -1.81 -15.57 -8.23
N VAL A 173 -0.70 -15.31 -7.56
CA VAL A 173 0.58 -16.00 -7.80
C VAL A 173 1.13 -16.50 -6.47
N ASP A 174 1.54 -17.78 -6.43
CA ASP A 174 2.25 -18.33 -5.27
C ASP A 174 3.65 -17.73 -5.16
N MET A 175 4.04 -17.36 -3.95
CA MET A 175 5.40 -16.89 -3.65
C MET A 175 6.38 -18.06 -3.71
N ASN A 176 7.33 -18.01 -4.64
CA ASN A 176 8.36 -19.02 -4.82
C ASN A 176 9.56 -18.43 -5.59
N PRO A 177 10.68 -19.15 -5.76
CA PRO A 177 11.87 -18.63 -6.44
C PRO A 177 11.67 -18.12 -7.87
N LYS A 178 10.62 -18.57 -8.57
CA LYS A 178 10.33 -18.11 -9.95
C LYS A 178 9.52 -16.82 -9.96
N THR A 179 8.76 -16.54 -8.90
CA THR A 179 7.77 -15.45 -8.89
C THR A 179 8.14 -14.30 -7.95
N VAL A 180 8.99 -14.54 -6.95
CA VAL A 180 9.36 -13.56 -5.92
C VAL A 180 9.96 -12.28 -6.49
N SER A 181 10.69 -12.38 -7.59
CA SER A 181 11.36 -11.25 -8.24
C SER A 181 10.43 -10.10 -8.61
N ASP A 182 9.16 -10.39 -8.91
CA ASP A 182 8.15 -9.42 -9.36
C ASP A 182 7.25 -8.88 -8.23
N CYS A 183 7.35 -9.45 -7.03
CA CYS A 183 6.63 -8.97 -5.86
C CYS A 183 7.24 -7.67 -5.34
N SER A 184 6.42 -6.77 -4.76
CA SER A 184 6.92 -5.61 -3.98
C SER A 184 7.94 -6.07 -2.95
N ALA A 185 9.13 -5.46 -2.92
CA ALA A 185 10.17 -5.82 -1.95
C ALA A 185 9.72 -5.55 -0.50
N VAL A 186 9.11 -4.40 -0.25
CA VAL A 186 8.57 -4.06 1.07
C VAL A 186 7.46 -5.06 1.45
N GLY A 187 6.54 -5.34 0.53
CA GLY A 187 5.47 -6.31 0.72
C GLY A 187 6.00 -7.73 0.98
N PHE A 188 7.01 -8.17 0.25
CA PHE A 188 7.65 -9.46 0.43
C PHE A 188 8.23 -9.63 1.83
N PHE A 189 9.08 -8.71 2.28
CA PHE A 189 9.71 -8.80 3.61
C PHE A 189 8.70 -8.67 4.75
N PHE A 190 7.64 -7.87 4.55
CA PHE A 190 6.50 -7.84 5.47
C PHE A 190 5.81 -9.20 5.57
N ALA A 191 5.40 -9.77 4.43
CA ALA A 191 4.68 -11.05 4.39
C ALA A 191 5.55 -12.21 4.90
N GLN A 192 6.85 -12.22 4.59
CA GLN A 192 7.80 -13.19 5.10
C GLN A 192 7.80 -13.22 6.64
N ARG A 193 7.99 -12.05 7.27
CA ARG A 193 8.00 -11.96 8.73
C ARG A 193 6.64 -12.31 9.33
N LEU A 194 5.56 -11.82 8.73
CA LEU A 194 4.21 -12.08 9.21
C LEU A 194 3.86 -13.57 9.16
N ALA A 195 4.07 -14.22 8.01
CA ALA A 195 3.82 -15.65 7.83
C ALA A 195 4.68 -16.52 8.76
N GLN A 196 5.94 -16.13 8.97
CA GLN A 196 6.86 -16.82 9.88
C GLN A 196 6.35 -16.81 11.33
N VAL A 197 5.77 -15.71 11.79
CA VAL A 197 5.30 -15.57 13.17
C VAL A 197 3.89 -16.14 13.33
N LEU A 198 2.98 -15.83 12.42
CA LEU A 198 1.58 -16.27 12.52
C LEU A 198 1.36 -17.71 12.10
N GLN A 199 2.29 -18.34 11.37
CA GLN A 199 2.19 -19.72 10.86
C GLN A 199 0.88 -19.98 10.08
N MET A 200 0.50 -18.99 9.23
CA MET A 200 -0.72 -19.05 8.40
C MET A 200 -0.50 -18.40 7.03
N PRO A 201 -1.43 -18.61 6.08
CA PRO A 201 -1.35 -17.99 4.77
C PRO A 201 -1.36 -16.45 4.84
N VAL A 202 -0.62 -15.81 3.93
CA VAL A 202 -0.60 -14.35 3.76
C VAL A 202 -0.82 -14.00 2.29
N GLY A 203 -1.83 -13.16 2.02
CA GLY A 203 -2.10 -12.60 0.70
C GLY A 203 -1.68 -11.13 0.62
N LEU A 204 -0.96 -10.77 -0.44
CA LEU A 204 -0.63 -9.38 -0.75
C LEU A 204 -1.39 -8.93 -2.00
N VAL A 205 -2.07 -7.80 -1.90
CA VAL A 205 -2.70 -7.13 -3.05
C VAL A 205 -1.85 -5.91 -3.40
N LEU A 206 -1.13 -5.97 -4.52
CA LEU A 206 -0.18 -4.93 -4.93
C LEU A 206 -0.89 -3.92 -5.84
N ALA A 207 -1.30 -2.78 -5.28
CA ALA A 207 -2.01 -1.70 -5.99
C ALA A 207 -1.22 -0.39 -5.86
N ASN A 208 -0.19 -0.24 -6.70
CA ASN A 208 0.78 0.86 -6.61
C ASN A 208 1.17 1.39 -7.99
N LYS A 209 1.68 2.63 -8.03
CA LYS A 209 2.18 3.27 -9.25
C LYS A 209 3.25 4.30 -8.93
N GLY A 210 4.44 4.14 -9.53
CA GLY A 210 5.55 5.06 -9.38
C GLY A 210 5.23 6.49 -9.78
N GLY A 211 5.80 7.46 -9.06
CA GLY A 211 5.67 8.88 -9.33
C GLY A 211 4.35 9.54 -8.89
N THR A 212 3.38 8.78 -8.37
CA THR A 212 2.06 9.32 -8.01
C THR A 212 2.08 10.19 -6.77
N MET A 213 1.22 11.22 -6.77
CA MET A 213 0.91 12.04 -5.60
C MET A 213 -0.19 11.38 -4.74
N VAL A 214 -0.42 11.87 -3.52
CA VAL A 214 -1.54 11.41 -2.68
C VAL A 214 -2.89 11.70 -3.37
N GLU A 215 -3.01 12.80 -4.10
CA GLU A 215 -4.18 13.20 -4.89
C GLU A 215 -4.53 12.20 -5.99
N SER A 216 -3.55 11.45 -6.47
CA SER A 216 -3.77 10.42 -7.50
C SER A 216 -4.69 9.28 -7.02
N TRP A 217 -4.79 9.10 -5.70
CA TRP A 217 -5.55 8.04 -5.04
C TRP A 217 -6.86 8.51 -4.41
N LEU A 218 -7.09 9.84 -4.33
CA LEU A 218 -8.36 10.41 -3.88
C LEU A 218 -9.46 10.24 -4.93
N ASN A 219 -10.68 9.99 -4.49
CA ASN A 219 -11.84 9.95 -5.35
C ASN A 219 -12.32 11.36 -5.74
N ALA A 220 -13.19 11.44 -6.76
CA ALA A 220 -13.69 12.70 -7.28
C ALA A 220 -14.43 13.55 -6.23
N ASP A 221 -15.12 12.92 -5.27
CA ASP A 221 -15.85 13.65 -4.22
C ASP A 221 -14.90 14.32 -3.24
N ASN A 222 -13.85 13.62 -2.81
CA ASN A 222 -12.84 14.20 -1.95
C ASN A 222 -12.06 15.31 -2.64
N LEU A 223 -11.69 15.12 -3.92
CA LEU A 223 -11.00 16.15 -4.69
C LEU A 223 -11.85 17.42 -4.81
N ARG A 224 -13.12 17.30 -5.23
CA ARG A 224 -14.02 18.46 -5.38
C ARG A 224 -14.31 19.20 -4.07
N LYS A 225 -14.39 18.49 -2.95
CA LYS A 225 -14.79 19.08 -1.66
C LYS A 225 -13.63 19.68 -0.89
N HIS A 226 -12.42 19.15 -1.07
CA HIS A 226 -11.29 19.44 -0.18
C HIS A 226 -10.02 19.91 -0.90
N THR A 227 -10.07 20.07 -2.22
CA THR A 227 -8.92 20.51 -3.01
C THR A 227 -9.36 21.38 -4.20
N ASP A 228 -8.40 22.08 -4.82
CA ASP A 228 -8.57 22.81 -6.09
C ASP A 228 -8.17 21.95 -7.30
N GLU A 229 -8.07 20.62 -7.11
CA GLU A 229 -7.68 19.72 -8.19
C GLU A 229 -8.86 19.46 -9.14
N PRO A 230 -8.62 19.48 -10.46
CA PRO A 230 -9.66 19.15 -11.43
C PRO A 230 -10.03 17.68 -11.34
N THR A 231 -11.31 17.39 -11.64
CA THR A 231 -11.82 16.01 -11.74
C THR A 231 -12.21 15.61 -13.16
N ASP A 232 -12.21 16.55 -14.09
CA ASP A 232 -12.34 16.30 -15.52
C ASP A 232 -11.01 15.83 -16.11
N SER A 233 -11.01 14.77 -16.89
CA SER A 233 -9.78 14.15 -17.41
C SER A 233 -8.99 15.05 -18.36
N THR A 234 -9.66 15.92 -19.12
CA THR A 234 -9.04 16.86 -20.04
C THR A 234 -8.35 17.99 -19.27
N LEU A 235 -9.03 18.53 -18.26
CA LEU A 235 -8.45 19.54 -17.37
C LEU A 235 -7.29 18.97 -16.54
N ILE A 236 -7.41 17.73 -16.07
CA ILE A 236 -6.32 17.00 -15.39
C ILE A 236 -5.10 16.91 -16.32
N ALA A 237 -5.28 16.42 -17.55
CA ALA A 237 -4.19 16.27 -18.50
C ALA A 237 -3.52 17.60 -18.85
N ARG A 238 -4.30 18.68 -18.93
CA ARG A 238 -3.80 20.04 -19.19
C ARG A 238 -2.97 20.58 -18.02
N LYS A 239 -3.45 20.40 -16.75
CA LYS A 239 -2.76 20.86 -15.54
C LYS A 239 -1.52 20.00 -15.23
N TYR A 240 -1.61 18.67 -15.52
CA TYR A 240 -0.57 17.69 -15.28
C TYR A 240 -0.17 16.98 -16.58
N PRO A 241 0.72 17.57 -17.39
CA PRO A 241 1.26 16.91 -18.60
C PRO A 241 1.93 15.59 -18.27
N THR A 242 2.63 15.53 -17.15
CA THR A 242 3.29 14.33 -16.63
C THR A 242 2.25 13.35 -16.09
N GLU A 243 2.07 12.22 -16.75
CA GLU A 243 0.96 11.29 -16.48
C GLU A 243 0.89 10.76 -15.06
N TRP A 244 2.04 10.39 -14.47
CA TRP A 244 2.05 9.83 -13.12
C TRP A 244 1.66 10.83 -12.02
N LEU A 245 1.73 12.15 -12.29
CA LEU A 245 1.29 13.19 -11.36
C LEU A 245 -0.24 13.46 -11.42
N ARG A 246 -0.97 12.83 -12.34
CA ARG A 246 -2.40 13.10 -12.53
C ARG A 246 -3.22 12.66 -11.33
N PRO A 247 -3.98 13.56 -10.69
CA PRO A 247 -4.91 13.22 -9.61
C PRO A 247 -6.04 12.31 -10.09
N LEU A 248 -6.73 11.62 -9.17
CA LEU A 248 -7.90 10.78 -9.44
C LEU A 248 -7.66 9.52 -10.27
N LEU A 249 -6.97 9.66 -11.43
CA LEU A 249 -7.04 8.67 -12.50
C LEU A 249 -6.42 7.33 -12.11
N TRP A 250 -5.34 7.33 -11.32
CA TRP A 250 -4.69 6.11 -10.85
C TRP A 250 -5.51 5.40 -9.78
N GLY A 251 -6.16 6.16 -8.89
CA GLY A 251 -7.09 5.61 -7.91
C GLY A 251 -8.28 4.92 -8.56
N ASN A 252 -8.88 5.55 -9.57
CA ASN A 252 -9.99 4.99 -10.33
C ASN A 252 -9.60 3.70 -11.08
N GLY A 253 -8.43 3.68 -11.72
CA GLY A 253 -8.02 2.57 -12.57
C GLY A 253 -7.33 1.43 -11.81
N THR A 254 -6.51 1.74 -10.82
CA THR A 254 -5.64 0.76 -10.14
C THR A 254 -6.20 0.32 -8.79
N PHE A 255 -6.74 1.25 -7.98
CA PHE A 255 -7.20 0.93 -6.62
C PHE A 255 -8.68 0.56 -6.56
N HIS A 256 -9.54 1.22 -7.32
CA HIS A 256 -10.99 1.00 -7.25
C HIS A 256 -11.42 -0.46 -7.56
N PRO A 257 -10.77 -1.20 -8.46
CA PRO A 257 -11.14 -2.61 -8.70
C PRO A 257 -11.08 -3.51 -7.47
N ILE A 258 -10.36 -3.12 -6.41
CA ILE A 258 -10.15 -3.95 -5.21
C ILE A 258 -10.96 -3.51 -3.99
N VAL A 259 -11.73 -2.41 -4.05
CA VAL A 259 -12.39 -1.82 -2.86
C VAL A 259 -13.42 -2.72 -2.19
N ASN A 260 -13.91 -3.76 -2.85
CA ASN A 260 -14.81 -4.75 -2.26
C ASN A 260 -14.08 -5.97 -1.68
N TYR A 261 -12.76 -6.08 -1.87
CA TYR A 261 -11.98 -7.22 -1.40
C TYR A 261 -11.72 -7.12 0.10
N GLY A 262 -12.09 -8.13 0.86
CA GLY A 262 -11.85 -8.14 2.31
C GLY A 262 -10.37 -8.18 2.64
N VAL A 263 -9.87 -7.19 3.38
CA VAL A 263 -8.47 -7.06 3.76
C VAL A 263 -8.29 -6.83 5.25
N ARG A 264 -7.14 -7.18 5.80
CA ARG A 264 -6.75 -6.84 7.17
C ARG A 264 -6.36 -5.38 7.28
N GLY A 265 -5.56 -4.89 6.34
CA GLY A 265 -5.05 -3.52 6.38
C GLY A 265 -4.30 -3.11 5.12
N VAL A 266 -3.76 -1.90 5.15
CA VAL A 266 -2.99 -1.28 4.05
C VAL A 266 -1.60 -0.89 4.53
N LEU A 267 -0.59 -1.26 3.76
CA LEU A 267 0.77 -0.74 3.83
C LEU A 267 0.88 0.39 2.79
N TYR A 268 1.22 1.59 3.22
CA TYR A 268 1.24 2.75 2.33
C TYR A 268 2.60 3.45 2.32
N TYR A 269 3.27 3.44 1.16
CA TYR A 269 4.57 4.09 0.97
C TYR A 269 4.48 5.09 -0.18
N GLN A 270 4.23 6.34 0.15
CA GLN A 270 4.06 7.45 -0.79
C GLN A 270 4.41 8.76 -0.09
N GLY A 271 4.77 9.80 -0.84
CA GLY A 271 5.05 11.14 -0.34
C GLY A 271 6.16 11.85 -1.13
N CYS A 272 7.06 11.10 -1.79
CA CYS A 272 8.17 11.71 -2.54
C CYS A 272 7.70 12.69 -3.63
N ALA A 273 6.63 12.37 -4.36
CA ALA A 273 6.09 13.25 -5.38
C ALA A 273 5.43 14.52 -4.80
N ASN A 274 5.00 14.48 -3.55
CA ASN A 274 4.40 15.63 -2.88
C ASN A 274 5.43 16.60 -2.28
N VAL A 275 6.72 16.28 -2.30
CA VAL A 275 7.78 17.21 -1.89
C VAL A 275 7.73 18.49 -2.75
N ASP A 276 7.56 18.34 -4.06
CA ASP A 276 7.49 19.43 -5.03
C ASP A 276 6.04 19.83 -5.40
N HIS A 277 5.04 19.03 -4.96
CA HIS A 277 3.65 19.21 -5.31
C HIS A 277 2.75 19.22 -4.07
N ASN A 278 2.19 20.38 -3.76
CA ASN A 278 1.23 20.58 -2.66
C ASN A 278 1.72 20.11 -1.27
N PRO A 279 2.97 20.40 -0.85
CA PRO A 279 3.52 19.87 0.40
C PRO A 279 2.74 20.31 1.64
N THR A 280 2.21 21.52 1.65
CA THR A 280 1.49 22.10 2.80
C THR A 280 0.16 21.45 3.11
N THR A 281 -0.48 20.84 2.12
CA THR A 281 -1.76 20.16 2.26
C THR A 281 -1.65 18.63 2.32
N TYR A 282 -0.44 18.09 2.22
CA TYR A 282 -0.20 16.66 2.14
C TYR A 282 -0.80 15.87 3.33
N GLY A 283 -0.56 16.34 4.56
CA GLY A 283 -1.06 15.66 5.76
C GLY A 283 -2.60 15.57 5.79
N GLU A 284 -3.30 16.65 5.42
CA GLU A 284 -4.77 16.67 5.34
C GLU A 284 -5.27 15.72 4.24
N ARG A 285 -4.63 15.73 3.07
CA ARG A 285 -4.99 14.83 1.97
C ARG A 285 -4.74 13.35 2.30
N LEU A 286 -3.69 13.07 3.07
CA LEU A 286 -3.42 11.71 3.58
C LEU A 286 -4.51 11.24 4.55
N LYS A 287 -5.01 12.12 5.42
CA LYS A 287 -6.14 11.82 6.31
C LYS A 287 -7.43 11.57 5.53
N LEU A 288 -7.71 12.36 4.50
CA LEU A 288 -8.85 12.14 3.60
C LEU A 288 -8.76 10.79 2.87
N LEU A 289 -7.55 10.42 2.42
CA LEU A 289 -7.33 9.13 1.78
C LEU A 289 -7.61 7.96 2.75
N ALA A 290 -7.13 8.05 3.98
CA ALA A 290 -7.39 7.05 5.01
C ALA A 290 -8.89 6.91 5.29
N GLN A 291 -9.62 8.02 5.46
CA GLN A 291 -11.08 8.02 5.64
C GLN A 291 -11.80 7.39 4.45
N GLN A 292 -11.37 7.71 3.22
CA GLN A 292 -11.91 7.11 2.00
C GLN A 292 -11.74 5.58 2.00
N TRP A 293 -10.56 5.08 2.32
CA TRP A 293 -10.29 3.65 2.34
C TRP A 293 -11.00 2.92 3.48
N HIS A 294 -11.09 3.51 4.66
CA HIS A 294 -11.92 2.99 5.75
C HIS A 294 -13.39 2.81 5.31
N LYS A 295 -13.94 3.77 4.57
CA LYS A 295 -15.30 3.69 4.03
C LYS A 295 -15.43 2.60 2.97
N HIS A 296 -14.46 2.46 2.07
CA HIS A 296 -14.48 1.46 1.01
C HIS A 296 -14.42 0.02 1.52
N PHE A 297 -13.53 -0.25 2.46
CA PHE A 297 -13.40 -1.59 3.04
C PHE A 297 -14.42 -1.86 4.15
N SER A 298 -15.31 -0.93 4.44
CA SER A 298 -16.35 -1.02 5.48
C SER A 298 -15.80 -1.43 6.85
N THR A 299 -14.57 -0.99 7.16
CA THR A 299 -13.87 -1.31 8.42
C THR A 299 -12.91 -0.19 8.79
N ASN A 300 -12.69 -0.04 10.09
CA ASN A 300 -11.62 0.80 10.61
C ASN A 300 -10.29 0.02 10.57
N MET A 301 -9.86 -0.35 9.37
CA MET A 301 -8.70 -1.18 9.13
C MET A 301 -7.38 -0.48 9.49
N PRO A 302 -6.34 -1.22 9.86
CA PRO A 302 -5.00 -0.68 10.01
C PRO A 302 -4.46 -0.03 8.74
N MET A 303 -3.87 1.17 8.87
CA MET A 303 -3.08 1.81 7.83
C MET A 303 -1.65 2.04 8.34
N LEU A 304 -0.68 1.33 7.79
CA LEU A 304 0.72 1.45 8.19
C LEU A 304 1.47 2.27 7.16
N LEU A 305 1.96 3.43 7.59
CA LEU A 305 2.69 4.36 6.75
C LEU A 305 4.19 4.07 6.76
N VAL A 306 4.84 4.28 5.64
CA VAL A 306 6.29 4.32 5.54
C VAL A 306 6.71 5.77 5.33
N GLU A 307 7.56 6.28 6.22
CA GLU A 307 8.21 7.58 6.07
C GLU A 307 8.98 7.63 4.75
N ILE A 308 8.92 8.76 4.00
CA ILE A 308 9.74 8.90 2.80
C ILE A 308 11.23 8.94 3.18
N ALA A 309 12.04 8.24 2.42
CA ALA A 309 13.48 8.13 2.68
C ALA A 309 14.20 9.47 2.46
N PRO A 310 15.30 9.73 3.18
CA PRO A 310 16.20 10.82 2.87
C PRO A 310 16.64 10.79 1.41
N HIS A 311 16.57 11.95 0.73
CA HIS A 311 16.99 12.14 -0.65
C HIS A 311 17.26 13.64 -0.85
N ARG A 312 18.20 13.99 -1.74
CA ARG A 312 18.68 15.40 -1.83
C ARG A 312 17.66 16.39 -2.38
N TYR A 313 16.65 15.95 -3.15
CA TYR A 313 15.65 16.83 -3.80
C TYR A 313 16.29 18.11 -4.38
N GLU A 314 15.87 19.32 -3.96
CA GLU A 314 16.44 20.62 -4.34
C GLU A 314 17.83 20.89 -3.75
N GLY A 315 18.29 20.05 -2.82
CA GLY A 315 19.60 20.15 -2.15
C GLY A 315 19.58 19.42 -0.82
N GLU A 316 20.72 18.86 -0.43
CA GLU A 316 20.84 18.05 0.81
C GLU A 316 20.41 18.84 2.06
N MET A 317 20.77 20.13 2.12
CA MET A 317 20.47 21.00 3.24
C MET A 317 19.06 21.61 3.19
N GLY A 318 18.28 21.37 2.13
CA GLY A 318 16.88 21.74 2.04
C GLY A 318 16.02 21.03 3.09
N THR A 319 14.79 21.48 3.27
CA THR A 319 13.87 20.97 4.30
C THR A 319 12.53 20.51 3.74
N SER A 320 12.32 20.56 2.43
CA SER A 320 11.04 20.20 1.79
C SER A 320 10.63 18.74 2.07
N ALA A 321 11.55 17.79 1.97
CA ALA A 321 11.29 16.41 2.30
C ALA A 321 11.11 16.18 3.81
N ALA A 322 11.87 16.89 4.65
CA ALA A 322 11.71 16.83 6.10
C ALA A 322 10.31 17.31 6.52
N PHE A 323 9.79 18.32 5.85
CA PHE A 323 8.43 18.81 6.06
C PHE A 323 7.38 17.74 5.71
N ILE A 324 7.52 17.01 4.60
CA ILE A 324 6.63 15.87 4.26
C ILE A 324 6.72 14.76 5.31
N ARG A 325 7.93 14.40 5.79
CA ARG A 325 8.10 13.41 6.86
C ARG A 325 7.39 13.83 8.14
N GLU A 326 7.47 15.12 8.50
CA GLU A 326 6.73 15.69 9.63
C GLU A 326 5.22 15.57 9.43
N GLN A 327 4.69 15.86 8.21
CA GLN A 327 3.28 15.70 7.90
C GLN A 327 2.83 14.23 7.97
N GLN A 328 3.66 13.29 7.48
CA GLN A 328 3.39 11.85 7.61
C GLN A 328 3.28 11.43 9.08
N TYR A 329 4.23 11.87 9.90
CA TYR A 329 4.23 11.55 11.33
C TYR A 329 2.99 12.14 12.03
N LYS A 330 2.69 13.42 11.84
CA LYS A 330 1.49 14.07 12.41
C LYS A 330 0.20 13.36 11.98
N ALA A 331 0.04 13.09 10.69
CA ALA A 331 -1.12 12.36 10.18
C ALA A 331 -1.24 10.96 10.80
N SER A 332 -0.13 10.25 11.02
CA SER A 332 -0.15 8.92 11.63
C SER A 332 -0.65 8.91 13.08
N LEU A 333 -0.57 10.03 13.78
CA LEU A 333 -1.10 10.20 15.15
C LEU A 333 -2.61 10.51 15.16
N GLU A 334 -3.13 11.09 14.08
CA GLU A 334 -4.52 11.54 13.97
C GLU A 334 -5.42 10.52 13.25
N ILE A 335 -4.87 9.75 12.31
CA ILE A 335 -5.63 8.71 11.59
C ILE A 335 -5.90 7.53 12.54
N PRO A 336 -7.16 7.10 12.72
CA PRO A 336 -7.49 5.93 13.53
C PRO A 336 -6.76 4.67 13.04
N ASN A 337 -6.26 3.85 13.98
CA ASN A 337 -5.53 2.60 13.68
C ASN A 337 -4.33 2.78 12.74
N CYS A 338 -3.71 3.95 12.74
CA CYS A 338 -2.53 4.23 11.95
C CYS A 338 -1.24 4.13 12.77
N ALA A 339 -0.15 3.82 12.12
CA ALA A 339 1.21 3.94 12.62
C ALA A 339 2.16 4.23 11.47
N MET A 340 3.32 4.81 11.78
CA MET A 340 4.37 5.08 10.80
C MET A 340 5.66 4.36 11.21
N VAL A 341 6.37 3.82 10.23
CA VAL A 341 7.75 3.34 10.39
C VAL A 341 8.72 4.30 9.72
N SER A 342 9.83 4.60 10.41
CA SER A 342 10.85 5.50 9.89
C SER A 342 11.83 4.78 8.96
N THR A 343 12.38 5.51 8.01
CA THR A 343 13.40 5.07 7.06
C THR A 343 14.69 5.90 7.16
N ASN A 344 14.77 6.79 8.15
CA ASN A 344 15.85 7.77 8.24
C ASN A 344 17.26 7.15 8.39
N ASP A 345 17.35 5.92 8.84
CA ASP A 345 18.59 5.15 8.99
C ASP A 345 18.77 4.07 7.89
N LEU A 346 17.95 4.07 6.86
CA LEU A 346 17.91 3.02 5.82
C LEU A 346 18.37 3.51 4.44
N VAL A 347 19.23 4.51 4.44
CA VAL A 347 19.85 5.06 3.23
C VAL A 347 21.35 5.14 3.48
N TYR A 348 22.14 4.67 2.54
CA TYR A 348 23.59 4.82 2.60
C TYR A 348 24.03 6.22 2.16
N PRO A 349 25.15 6.76 2.68
CA PRO A 349 25.63 8.08 2.29
C PRO A 349 25.81 8.27 0.78
N TYR A 350 26.21 7.21 0.05
CA TYR A 350 26.38 7.27 -1.41
C TYR A 350 25.04 7.30 -2.18
N GLU A 351 23.92 6.97 -1.51
CA GLU A 351 22.57 6.99 -2.12
C GLU A 351 21.91 8.38 -2.08
N VAL A 352 22.63 9.43 -1.73
CA VAL A 352 22.10 10.81 -1.59
C VAL A 352 21.28 11.27 -2.83
N LYS A 353 21.60 10.78 -4.02
CA LYS A 353 20.89 11.03 -5.28
C LYS A 353 19.91 9.91 -5.66
N GLN A 354 19.84 8.83 -4.87
CA GLN A 354 19.00 7.68 -5.15
C GLN A 354 17.68 7.80 -4.38
N ILE A 355 16.58 8.04 -5.11
CA ILE A 355 15.23 8.13 -4.51
C ILE A 355 14.67 6.75 -4.12
N HIS A 356 15.29 5.68 -4.60
CA HIS A 356 14.93 4.29 -4.34
C HIS A 356 16.04 3.58 -3.57
N PRO A 357 16.22 3.82 -2.26
CA PRO A 357 17.31 3.18 -1.50
C PRO A 357 17.16 1.66 -1.49
N CYS A 358 18.30 0.96 -1.46
CA CYS A 358 18.35 -0.49 -1.59
C CYS A 358 17.83 -1.26 -0.37
N GLN A 359 17.81 -0.66 0.83
CA GLN A 359 17.44 -1.32 2.09
C GLN A 359 15.92 -1.44 2.25
N LYS A 360 15.27 -2.42 1.60
CA LYS A 360 13.83 -2.66 1.68
C LYS A 360 13.44 -3.65 2.79
N ARG A 361 14.33 -4.58 3.17
CA ARG A 361 14.08 -5.58 4.20
C ARG A 361 13.70 -4.97 5.56
N PRO A 362 14.47 -4.02 6.12
CA PRO A 362 14.12 -3.46 7.43
C PRO A 362 12.78 -2.72 7.43
N ILE A 363 12.38 -2.13 6.28
CA ILE A 363 11.08 -1.47 6.15
C ILE A 363 9.95 -2.49 6.31
N GLY A 364 9.99 -3.59 5.54
CA GLY A 364 8.99 -4.65 5.63
C GLY A 364 8.94 -5.28 7.03
N GLU A 365 10.10 -5.52 7.65
CA GLU A 365 10.19 -6.07 9.01
C GLU A 365 9.63 -5.11 10.07
N ARG A 366 9.91 -3.80 10.01
CA ARG A 366 9.32 -2.79 10.91
C ARG A 366 7.80 -2.72 10.79
N LEU A 367 7.28 -2.78 9.57
CA LEU A 367 5.83 -2.86 9.32
C LEU A 367 5.23 -4.13 9.95
N ALA A 368 5.88 -5.28 9.79
CA ALA A 368 5.41 -6.55 10.36
C ALA A 368 5.46 -6.53 11.91
N LEU A 369 6.53 -6.01 12.52
CA LEU A 369 6.62 -5.84 13.97
C LEU A 369 5.49 -4.94 14.49
N THR A 370 5.22 -3.83 13.79
CA THR A 370 4.12 -2.92 14.12
C THR A 370 2.77 -3.62 14.03
N ALA A 371 2.55 -4.41 12.96
CA ALA A 371 1.32 -5.17 12.78
C ALA A 371 1.16 -6.23 13.89
N LEU A 372 2.19 -7.02 14.17
CA LEU A 372 2.18 -8.07 15.20
C LEU A 372 1.84 -7.52 16.58
N ALA A 373 2.48 -6.43 16.98
CA ALA A 373 2.25 -5.83 18.29
C ALA A 373 0.85 -5.20 18.42
N ARG A 374 0.41 -4.46 17.40
CA ARG A 374 -0.83 -3.65 17.50
C ARG A 374 -2.11 -4.42 17.16
N TYR A 375 -2.02 -5.44 16.30
CA TYR A 375 -3.21 -6.05 15.70
C TYR A 375 -3.28 -7.57 15.83
N TYR A 376 -2.19 -8.21 16.28
CA TYR A 376 -2.14 -9.66 16.46
C TYR A 376 -1.84 -10.09 17.90
N GLY A 377 -1.79 -9.14 18.85
CA GLY A 377 -1.66 -9.44 20.28
C GLY A 377 -0.26 -9.88 20.75
N TYR A 378 0.79 -9.63 19.97
CA TYR A 378 2.18 -9.94 20.36
C TYR A 378 2.76 -8.82 21.23
N GLU A 379 2.37 -8.79 22.51
CA GLU A 379 2.74 -7.72 23.46
C GLU A 379 4.24 -7.59 23.73
N GLY A 380 5.01 -8.66 23.58
CA GLY A 380 6.46 -8.64 23.75
C GLY A 380 7.24 -8.01 22.59
N VAL A 381 6.57 -7.65 21.49
CA VAL A 381 7.23 -7.07 20.32
C VAL A 381 7.46 -5.58 20.50
N MET A 382 8.72 -5.17 20.44
CA MET A 382 9.12 -3.77 20.46
C MET A 382 8.99 -3.18 19.04
N TYR A 383 8.10 -2.22 18.84
CA TYR A 383 7.80 -1.64 17.52
C TYR A 383 7.78 -0.11 17.49
N LYS A 384 7.74 0.53 18.66
CA LYS A 384 7.66 2.00 18.74
C LYS A 384 9.02 2.61 18.50
N HIS A 385 9.07 3.55 17.59
CA HIS A 385 10.22 4.42 17.38
C HIS A 385 10.38 5.40 18.54
N PRO A 386 11.60 5.72 18.99
CA PRO A 386 11.79 6.83 19.91
C PRO A 386 11.33 8.14 19.26
N THR A 387 10.74 9.01 20.07
CA THR A 387 10.20 10.30 19.61
C THR A 387 10.59 11.43 20.54
N PHE A 388 10.65 12.65 20.01
CA PHE A 388 10.84 13.86 20.80
C PHE A 388 9.67 14.05 21.77
N GLU A 389 9.96 14.37 23.01
CA GLU A 389 8.96 14.68 24.05
C GLU A 389 8.95 16.16 24.39
N ARG A 390 10.09 16.70 24.82
CA ARG A 390 10.25 18.11 25.20
C ARG A 390 11.71 18.55 25.18
N MET A 391 11.93 19.87 25.20
CA MET A 391 13.23 20.51 25.29
C MET A 391 13.31 21.46 26.49
N GLU A 392 14.46 21.49 27.15
CA GLU A 392 14.83 22.49 28.16
C GLU A 392 16.09 23.24 27.68
N ILE A 393 16.15 24.55 27.92
CA ILE A 393 17.33 25.37 27.61
C ILE A 393 18.01 25.77 28.94
N LYS A 394 19.31 25.51 29.04
CA LYS A 394 20.14 25.85 30.21
C LYS A 394 21.43 26.52 29.75
N GLY A 395 21.40 27.84 29.72
CA GLY A 395 22.52 28.64 29.21
C GLY A 395 22.76 28.40 27.72
N ASP A 396 23.92 27.88 27.37
CA ASP A 396 24.34 27.52 26.01
C ASP A 396 23.95 26.09 25.58
N THR A 397 23.24 25.39 26.45
CA THR A 397 22.95 23.98 26.31
C THR A 397 21.44 23.75 26.13
N CYS A 398 21.06 22.88 25.17
CA CYS A 398 19.72 22.31 25.08
C CYS A 398 19.71 20.88 25.65
N VAL A 399 18.69 20.56 26.44
CA VAL A 399 18.43 19.20 26.92
C VAL A 399 17.16 18.69 26.24
N ILE A 400 17.31 17.66 25.42
CA ILE A 400 16.23 16.96 24.72
C ILE A 400 15.80 15.74 25.51
N HIS A 401 14.50 15.60 25.73
CA HIS A 401 13.88 14.41 26.31
C HIS A 401 13.19 13.61 25.23
N LEU A 402 13.40 12.28 25.28
CA LEU A 402 12.77 11.33 24.37
C LEU A 402 11.82 10.41 25.11
N LYS A 403 10.79 9.94 24.44
CA LYS A 403 9.89 8.88 24.87
C LYS A 403 9.98 7.67 23.92
N ASP A 404 9.33 6.55 24.29
CA ASP A 404 9.32 5.29 23.54
C ASP A 404 10.72 4.69 23.28
N THR A 405 11.62 4.85 24.25
CA THR A 405 13.00 4.36 24.18
C THR A 405 13.18 2.97 24.77
N TYR A 406 12.11 2.39 25.35
CA TYR A 406 12.15 1.15 26.15
C TYR A 406 13.15 1.27 27.31
N THR A 407 14.22 0.45 27.33
CA THR A 407 15.23 0.50 28.39
C THR A 407 16.37 1.49 28.12
N GLY A 408 16.33 2.22 27.00
CA GLY A 408 17.30 3.27 26.68
C GLY A 408 17.65 3.39 25.20
N ILE A 409 18.74 4.10 24.97
CA ILE A 409 19.29 4.39 23.65
C ILE A 409 20.55 3.53 23.44
N VAL A 410 20.71 2.97 22.24
CA VAL A 410 21.90 2.22 21.83
C VAL A 410 23.12 3.13 21.91
N PRO A 411 24.17 2.77 22.66
CA PRO A 411 25.38 3.60 22.77
C PRO A 411 26.07 3.79 21.42
N GLN A 412 26.49 5.03 21.16
CA GLN A 412 27.29 5.41 20.00
C GLN A 412 28.54 6.17 20.46
N ALA A 413 29.62 6.08 19.71
CA ALA A 413 30.81 6.89 19.94
C ALA A 413 30.50 8.39 19.75
N ASN A 414 29.74 8.72 18.71
CA ASN A 414 29.21 10.05 18.45
C ASN A 414 27.76 9.94 18.01
N TYR A 415 26.90 10.80 18.53
CA TYR A 415 25.52 10.90 18.07
C TYR A 415 25.38 11.97 17.00
N GLU A 416 24.84 11.59 15.85
CA GLU A 416 24.76 12.41 14.64
C GLU A 416 23.32 12.82 14.32
N GLY A 417 23.16 13.84 13.48
CA GLY A 417 21.86 14.28 12.98
C GLY A 417 21.25 15.45 13.76
N PHE A 418 21.87 15.94 14.84
CA PHE A 418 21.39 17.10 15.60
C PHE A 418 21.93 18.42 15.06
N GLU A 419 21.06 19.43 15.03
CA GLU A 419 21.37 20.81 14.72
C GLU A 419 20.72 21.75 15.75
N MET A 420 21.38 22.88 16.06
CA MET A 420 20.89 23.94 16.96
C MET A 420 20.88 25.27 16.25
N ALA A 421 19.94 26.15 16.62
CA ALA A 421 19.88 27.55 16.15
C ALA A 421 19.75 28.52 17.31
N GLY A 422 20.32 29.70 17.13
CA GLY A 422 20.10 30.88 17.96
C GLY A 422 18.98 31.77 17.42
N ALA A 423 18.96 33.03 17.90
CA ALA A 423 17.99 34.05 17.45
C ALA A 423 18.11 34.40 15.95
N ASP A 424 19.26 34.11 15.35
CA ASP A 424 19.53 34.28 13.91
C ASP A 424 18.77 33.26 13.04
N ARG A 425 18.18 32.20 13.66
CA ARG A 425 17.47 31.11 13.00
C ARG A 425 18.32 30.24 12.04
N ILE A 426 19.65 30.37 12.13
CA ILE A 426 20.57 29.56 11.34
C ILE A 426 20.92 28.31 12.13
N PHE A 427 20.71 27.13 11.49
CA PHE A 427 20.98 25.85 12.12
C PHE A 427 22.43 25.40 11.89
N TYR A 428 23.13 25.11 12.97
CA TYR A 428 24.50 24.63 13.00
C TYR A 428 24.56 23.24 13.60
N PRO A 429 25.50 22.37 13.17
CA PRO A 429 25.69 21.06 13.78
C PRO A 429 25.86 21.17 15.29
N ALA A 430 25.21 20.27 16.02
CA ALA A 430 25.28 20.19 17.47
C ALA A 430 25.98 18.93 17.93
N HIS A 431 26.86 19.07 18.92
CA HIS A 431 27.42 17.91 19.64
C HIS A 431 26.39 17.39 20.62
N ALA A 432 26.08 16.09 20.52
CA ALA A 432 25.08 15.42 21.33
C ALA A 432 25.74 14.41 22.29
N THR A 433 25.44 14.54 23.58
CA THR A 433 25.87 13.59 24.61
C THR A 433 24.64 12.93 25.24
N TYR A 434 24.57 11.61 25.24
CA TYR A 434 23.50 10.89 25.93
C TYR A 434 23.70 10.99 27.46
N VAL A 435 22.68 11.47 28.12
CA VAL A 435 22.59 11.53 29.56
C VAL A 435 21.50 10.57 30.01
N ARG A 436 21.72 9.77 31.02
CA ARG A 436 20.75 8.78 31.53
C ARG A 436 19.30 9.27 31.48
N HIS A 437 18.32 8.36 31.50
CA HIS A 437 16.88 8.64 31.50
C HIS A 437 16.39 9.34 30.20
N ASN A 438 16.81 8.78 29.05
CA ASN A 438 16.32 9.19 27.72
C ASN A 438 16.59 10.67 27.38
N LYS A 439 17.69 11.22 27.86
CA LYS A 439 18.05 12.62 27.64
C LYS A 439 19.31 12.75 26.81
N PHE A 440 19.28 13.75 25.95
CA PHE A 440 20.47 14.24 25.25
C PHE A 440 20.78 15.66 25.67
N ARG A 441 22.04 15.93 26.00
CA ARG A 441 22.59 17.26 26.13
C ARG A 441 23.20 17.66 24.80
N LEU A 442 22.79 18.81 24.27
CA LEU A 442 23.24 19.34 23.00
C LEU A 442 23.94 20.67 23.19
N THR A 443 25.11 20.83 22.57
CA THR A 443 25.89 22.08 22.54
C THR A 443 26.39 22.34 21.13
N SER A 444 26.61 23.61 20.78
CA SER A 444 27.25 24.02 19.53
C SER A 444 28.13 25.22 19.76
N LYS A 445 29.39 25.17 19.32
CA LYS A 445 30.31 26.31 19.41
C LYS A 445 29.83 27.58 18.66
N ALA A 446 28.99 27.38 17.64
CA ALA A 446 28.42 28.45 16.84
C ALA A 446 27.16 29.06 17.48
N VAL A 447 26.58 28.47 18.56
CA VAL A 447 25.30 28.89 19.12
C VAL A 447 25.43 29.09 20.63
N ALA A 448 25.76 30.29 21.05
CA ALA A 448 25.93 30.62 22.48
C ALA A 448 24.58 30.74 23.23
N LYS A 449 23.50 31.10 22.54
CA LYS A 449 22.15 31.24 23.10
C LYS A 449 21.15 30.49 22.21
N PRO A 450 20.99 29.15 22.43
CA PRO A 450 20.10 28.36 21.62
C PRO A 450 18.63 28.68 21.85
N VAL A 451 17.83 28.63 20.79
CA VAL A 451 16.36 28.78 20.83
C VAL A 451 15.64 27.58 20.20
N ALA A 452 16.31 26.85 19.33
CA ALA A 452 15.71 25.71 18.64
C ALA A 452 16.71 24.58 18.39
N VAL A 453 16.15 23.36 18.25
CA VAL A 453 16.86 22.13 17.92
C VAL A 453 16.12 21.40 16.81
N ARG A 454 16.86 20.79 15.89
CA ARG A 454 16.37 19.85 14.87
C ARG A 454 17.14 18.53 14.96
N TYR A 455 16.48 17.45 14.60
CA TYR A 455 17.10 16.16 14.41
C TYR A 455 16.71 15.61 13.03
N CYS A 456 17.69 15.39 12.15
CA CYS A 456 17.50 14.89 10.77
C CYS A 456 16.43 15.66 9.99
N TYR A 457 16.25 16.95 10.28
CA TYR A 457 15.24 17.81 9.65
C TYR A 457 15.80 18.50 8.40
N ARG A 458 16.38 17.70 7.51
CA ARG A 458 16.93 18.08 6.21
C ARG A 458 16.45 17.11 5.14
N ASN A 459 16.61 17.47 3.88
CA ASN A 459 16.32 16.55 2.77
C ASN A 459 17.19 15.30 2.87
N PHE A 460 18.49 15.48 3.12
CA PHE A 460 19.43 14.39 3.33
C PHE A 460 20.36 14.68 4.51
N LEU A 461 19.96 14.27 5.68
CA LEU A 461 20.77 14.26 6.88
C LEU A 461 20.46 12.98 7.64
N LEU A 462 21.46 12.11 7.73
CA LEU A 462 21.32 10.83 8.41
C LEU A 462 21.60 10.99 9.91
N GLY A 463 20.90 10.18 10.71
CA GLY A 463 21.10 10.13 12.16
C GLY A 463 21.29 8.70 12.62
N ASN A 464 21.91 8.53 13.78
CA ASN A 464 22.25 7.22 14.33
C ASN A 464 21.64 6.96 15.72
N VAL A 465 20.73 7.83 16.19
CA VAL A 465 20.05 7.61 17.47
C VAL A 465 19.02 6.49 17.29
N LYS A 466 19.20 5.41 18.02
CA LYS A 466 18.30 4.24 18.02
C LYS A 466 17.96 3.83 19.45
N ASN A 467 16.72 3.36 19.65
CA ASN A 467 16.36 2.72 20.92
C ASN A 467 16.89 1.29 20.97
N GLN A 468 16.64 0.62 22.09
CA GLN A 468 17.09 -0.78 22.31
C GLN A 468 16.57 -1.77 21.25
N ALA A 469 15.44 -1.51 20.62
CA ALA A 469 14.92 -2.33 19.53
C ALA A 469 15.59 -2.04 18.17
N ALA A 470 16.66 -1.26 18.14
CA ALA A 470 17.35 -0.77 16.95
C ALA A 470 16.44 0.06 16.00
N LEU A 471 15.37 0.63 16.53
CA LEU A 471 14.50 1.54 15.78
C LEU A 471 15.00 2.98 15.88
N PRO A 472 15.11 3.72 14.77
CA PRO A 472 15.66 5.07 14.75
C PRO A 472 14.70 6.08 15.38
N LEU A 473 15.29 7.14 15.94
CA LEU A 473 14.57 8.34 16.38
C LEU A 473 13.86 8.99 15.19
N ILE A 474 12.57 9.26 15.35
CA ILE A 474 11.78 10.00 14.35
C ILE A 474 12.36 11.40 14.18
N PRO A 475 12.61 11.87 12.95
CA PRO A 475 13.03 13.25 12.69
C PRO A 475 12.07 14.26 13.30
N PHE A 476 12.60 15.32 13.86
CA PHE A 476 11.79 16.36 14.51
C PHE A 476 12.43 17.75 14.42
N ARG A 477 11.62 18.76 14.68
CA ARG A 477 12.04 20.14 14.96
C ARG A 477 11.30 20.69 16.17
N THR A 478 11.91 21.66 16.85
CA THR A 478 11.31 22.39 17.97
C THR A 478 10.87 23.80 17.59
N ASP A 479 11.19 24.22 16.39
CA ASP A 479 10.83 25.51 15.80
C ASP A 479 9.58 25.43 14.92
N ASN A 480 9.11 26.58 14.44
CA ASN A 480 7.96 26.72 13.54
C ASN A 480 8.25 27.59 12.30
N TRP A 481 9.52 27.86 11.99
CA TRP A 481 9.94 28.66 10.83
C TRP A 481 10.71 27.86 9.79
#